data_9717e9bcc99345baaef25e59c7f38a42
#
_entry.id   9717e9bcc99345baaef25e59c7f38a42
#
_cell.length_a   1.000
_cell.length_b   1.000
_cell.length_c   1.000
_cell.angle_alpha   90.00
_cell.angle_beta   90.00
_cell.angle_gamma   90.00
#
_symmetry.space_group_name_H-M   'P 1'
#
loop_
_entity.id
_entity.type
_entity.pdbx_description
1 polymer ?
#
loop_
_entity_poly.entity_id
_entity_poly.type
_entity_poly.pdbx_seq_one_letter_code
_entity_poly.pdbx_strand_id
1 'polypeptide(L)'
;QRQMCIRDRYPLSSCYRAHGIPMILSNVTRELYTAAEHLDPGYRDTLREHLRVFVDDILYHFTDEKDVIHEVIAADNSQVKGVLGQHANPGHTIEDMWFMMDAADLLGREEMVERIAHITEQALNIGWDKEFGGILHYSSVEGGPPGDMHTGMPRKTYTDMPGKMKPQTFARSDTVITEPVERQVLEGWGDKLWWVHAEALYTTLLCYHRTGKTQFLEWHEKVFSYTFRTFPNQDPEVREWKQICKRDGSPQDKVVALPVKDPFHIARDLILILELLDTMVMDPGI
;
A
#
# COMPACT_ATOMS: atom_id res chain seq x y z
N GLN A 1 -15.27 7.04 14.53
CA GLN A 1 -16.24 6.74 13.45
C GLN A 1 -15.59 6.13 12.20
N ARG A 2 -14.36 6.56 11.80
CA ARG A 2 -13.67 5.97 10.61
C ARG A 2 -13.24 4.52 10.84
N GLN A 3 -12.76 4.17 12.03
CA GLN A 3 -12.43 2.78 12.36
C GLN A 3 -13.64 1.85 12.37
N MET A 4 -14.83 2.36 12.75
CA MET A 4 -16.06 1.57 12.75
C MET A 4 -16.47 1.16 11.33
N CYS A 5 -16.42 2.05 10.33
CA CYS A 5 -16.86 1.72 8.98
C CYS A 5 -16.02 0.64 8.27
N ILE A 6 -14.70 0.65 8.45
CA ILE A 6 -13.81 -0.37 7.87
C ILE A 6 -13.89 -1.65 8.69
N ARG A 7 -13.88 -1.56 10.02
CA ARG A 7 -13.93 -2.69 10.93
C ARG A 7 -15.24 -3.46 10.85
N ASP A 8 -16.37 -2.78 10.62
CA ASP A 8 -17.69 -3.43 10.52
C ASP A 8 -17.90 -4.12 9.17
N ARG A 9 -17.20 -3.71 8.12
CA ARG A 9 -17.34 -4.30 6.78
C ARG A 9 -16.44 -5.52 6.61
N TYR A 10 -15.21 -5.46 7.13
CA TYR A 10 -14.22 -6.52 7.04
C TYR A 10 -13.50 -6.67 8.39
N PRO A 11 -14.21 -7.14 9.43
CA PRO A 11 -13.61 -7.30 10.75
C PRO A 11 -12.47 -8.33 10.68
N LEU A 12 -11.36 -7.98 11.32
CA LEU A 12 -10.24 -8.89 11.57
C LEU A 12 -10.33 -9.39 13.01
N SER A 13 -10.19 -10.68 13.21
CA SER A 13 -10.18 -11.29 14.55
C SER A 13 -9.03 -10.73 15.40
N SER A 14 -9.23 -10.64 16.73
CA SER A 14 -8.22 -10.14 17.67
C SER A 14 -6.97 -11.02 17.78
N CYS A 15 -6.97 -12.21 17.20
CA CYS A 15 -5.78 -13.06 17.11
C CYS A 15 -4.82 -12.64 15.98
N TYR A 16 -5.17 -11.61 15.23
CA TYR A 16 -4.36 -11.06 14.14
C TYR A 16 -4.05 -9.58 14.34
N ARG A 17 -2.99 -9.14 13.68
CA ARG A 17 -2.54 -7.75 13.59
C ARG A 17 -2.45 -7.35 12.11
N ALA A 18 -2.89 -6.14 11.79
CA ALA A 18 -2.83 -5.59 10.43
C ALA A 18 -1.74 -4.54 10.31
N HIS A 19 -0.94 -4.60 9.25
CA HIS A 19 0.13 -3.66 8.92
C HIS A 19 -0.35 -2.20 8.84
N GLY A 20 -1.53 -1.96 8.27
CA GLY A 20 -2.08 -0.60 8.16
C GLY A 20 -2.24 0.14 9.50
N ILE A 21 -2.20 -0.55 10.66
CA ILE A 21 -2.28 0.11 11.97
C ILE A 21 -0.97 0.81 12.33
N PRO A 22 0.19 0.12 12.47
CA PRO A 22 1.45 0.79 12.73
C PRO A 22 1.85 1.76 11.60
N MET A 23 1.53 1.47 10.34
CA MET A 23 1.72 2.36 9.20
C MET A 23 1.07 3.74 9.43
N ILE A 24 -0.23 3.78 9.68
CA ILE A 24 -0.94 5.06 9.92
C ILE A 24 -0.47 5.73 11.21
N LEU A 25 -0.20 4.95 12.26
CA LEU A 25 0.27 5.51 13.52
C LEU A 25 1.68 6.11 13.40
N SER A 26 2.57 5.55 12.58
CA SER A 26 3.89 6.13 12.32
C SER A 26 3.77 7.51 11.68
N ASN A 27 2.97 7.65 10.62
CA ASN A 27 2.76 8.94 9.96
C ASN A 27 2.09 9.97 10.88
N VAL A 28 0.98 9.59 11.54
CA VAL A 28 0.30 10.51 12.49
C VAL A 28 1.23 10.94 13.61
N THR A 29 2.08 10.03 14.11
CA THR A 29 3.03 10.36 15.18
C THR A 29 4.12 11.31 14.68
N ARG A 30 4.59 11.16 13.44
CA ARG A 30 5.53 12.09 12.82
C ARG A 30 4.93 13.49 12.66
N GLU A 31 3.69 13.59 12.19
CA GLU A 31 2.98 14.86 12.09
C GLU A 31 2.81 15.54 13.47
N LEU A 32 2.42 14.75 14.46
CA LEU A 32 2.29 15.26 15.83
C LEU A 32 3.64 15.70 16.41
N TYR A 33 4.73 14.99 16.10
CA TYR A 33 6.08 15.39 16.52
C TYR A 33 6.48 16.75 15.96
N THR A 34 6.20 16.98 14.67
CA THR A 34 6.46 18.26 14.02
C THR A 34 5.59 19.38 14.64
N ALA A 35 4.31 19.11 14.84
CA ALA A 35 3.41 20.08 15.47
C ALA A 35 3.77 20.38 16.96
N ALA A 36 4.25 19.37 17.67
CA ALA A 36 4.63 19.52 19.09
C ALA A 36 5.81 20.49 19.29
N GLU A 37 6.64 20.73 18.27
CA GLU A 37 7.70 21.74 18.34
C GLU A 37 7.16 23.12 18.73
N HIS A 38 5.98 23.45 18.26
CA HIS A 38 5.34 24.75 18.48
C HIS A 38 4.27 24.73 19.58
N LEU A 39 3.66 23.57 19.83
CA LEU A 39 2.50 23.45 20.73
C LEU A 39 2.86 22.90 22.11
N ASP A 40 3.69 21.89 22.19
CA ASP A 40 4.15 21.24 23.41
C ASP A 40 5.51 20.57 23.22
N PRO A 41 6.60 21.32 23.25
CA PRO A 41 7.94 20.76 23.06
C PRO A 41 8.32 19.64 24.03
N GLY A 42 7.74 19.64 25.24
CA GLY A 42 8.00 18.60 26.27
C GLY A 42 7.43 17.22 25.88
N TYR A 43 6.50 17.16 24.94
CA TYR A 43 5.91 15.89 24.49
C TYR A 43 6.68 15.22 23.33
N ARG A 44 7.63 15.93 22.72
CA ARG A 44 8.38 15.44 21.54
C ARG A 44 9.12 14.14 21.80
N ASP A 45 9.78 13.98 22.95
CA ASP A 45 10.53 12.76 23.27
C ASP A 45 9.60 11.54 23.34
N THR A 46 8.41 11.70 23.88
CA THR A 46 7.39 10.65 23.93
C THR A 46 6.92 10.26 22.52
N LEU A 47 6.68 11.23 21.65
CA LEU A 47 6.28 11.00 20.27
C LEU A 47 7.40 10.32 19.47
N ARG A 48 8.65 10.74 19.68
CA ARG A 48 9.83 10.11 19.06
C ARG A 48 9.95 8.63 19.45
N GLU A 49 9.74 8.31 20.73
CA GLU A 49 9.76 6.91 21.17
C GLU A 49 8.61 6.10 20.59
N HIS A 50 7.39 6.64 20.50
CA HIS A 50 6.28 5.97 19.85
C HIS A 50 6.57 5.73 18.36
N LEU A 51 7.12 6.72 17.65
CA LEU A 51 7.50 6.58 16.26
C LEU A 51 8.51 5.44 16.09
N ARG A 52 9.55 5.39 16.95
CA ARG A 52 10.54 4.31 16.96
C ARG A 52 9.88 2.93 17.09
N VAL A 53 8.91 2.81 18.02
CA VAL A 53 8.19 1.54 18.24
C VAL A 53 7.42 1.11 16.98
N PHE A 54 6.72 2.03 16.30
CA PHE A 54 5.98 1.69 15.08
C PHE A 54 6.90 1.33 13.93
N VAL A 55 8.00 2.06 13.75
CA VAL A 55 9.03 1.79 12.75
C VAL A 55 9.65 0.40 12.97
N ASP A 56 10.04 0.09 14.21
CA ASP A 56 10.61 -1.22 14.54
C ASP A 56 9.59 -2.34 14.36
N ASP A 57 8.33 -2.11 14.69
CA ASP A 57 7.24 -3.08 14.49
C ASP A 57 7.06 -3.44 13.01
N ILE A 58 7.05 -2.45 12.13
CA ILE A 58 6.95 -2.65 10.68
C ILE A 58 8.15 -3.43 10.16
N LEU A 59 9.37 -2.98 10.47
CA LEU A 59 10.59 -3.54 9.89
C LEU A 59 10.95 -4.93 10.40
N TYR A 60 10.55 -5.28 11.63
CA TYR A 60 10.99 -6.52 12.28
C TYR A 60 9.89 -7.56 12.48
N HIS A 61 8.61 -7.15 12.40
CA HIS A 61 7.51 -8.09 12.59
C HIS A 61 6.66 -8.27 11.33
N PHE A 62 6.34 -7.17 10.62
CA PHE A 62 5.54 -7.26 9.39
C PHE A 62 6.38 -7.56 8.15
N THR A 63 7.67 -7.24 8.15
CA THR A 63 8.58 -7.45 7.01
C THR A 63 9.29 -8.80 7.17
N ASP A 64 9.26 -9.62 6.15
CA ASP A 64 9.93 -10.92 6.12
C ASP A 64 11.41 -10.83 5.70
N GLU A 65 12.08 -11.99 5.63
CA GLU A 65 13.50 -12.11 5.24
C GLU A 65 13.80 -11.74 3.78
N LYS A 66 12.77 -11.62 2.93
CA LYS A 66 12.86 -11.16 1.55
C LYS A 66 12.55 -9.67 1.39
N ASP A 67 12.39 -8.97 2.51
CA ASP A 67 11.93 -7.58 2.56
C ASP A 67 10.55 -7.37 1.91
N VAL A 68 9.63 -8.34 2.07
CA VAL A 68 8.23 -8.22 1.69
C VAL A 68 7.38 -8.00 2.94
N ILE A 69 6.50 -6.99 2.89
CA ILE A 69 5.56 -6.71 3.99
C ILE A 69 4.32 -7.61 3.86
N HIS A 70 4.04 -8.35 4.93
CA HIS A 70 2.81 -9.10 5.11
C HIS A 70 1.73 -8.18 5.67
N GLU A 71 0.58 -8.10 5.00
CA GLU A 71 -0.53 -7.23 5.43
C GLU A 71 -1.16 -7.67 6.75
N VAL A 72 -1.09 -8.98 7.06
CA VAL A 72 -1.62 -9.57 8.29
C VAL A 72 -0.65 -10.59 8.88
N ILE A 73 -0.37 -10.44 10.17
CA ILE A 73 0.39 -11.39 10.98
C ILE A 73 -0.43 -11.83 12.20
N ALA A 74 -0.03 -12.90 12.89
CA ALA A 74 -0.67 -13.30 14.13
C ALA A 74 -0.35 -12.31 15.28
N ALA A 75 -1.15 -12.33 16.33
CA ALA A 75 -0.97 -11.45 17.49
C ALA A 75 0.36 -11.67 18.23
N ASP A 76 0.96 -12.85 18.10
CA ASP A 76 2.29 -13.20 18.62
C ASP A 76 3.44 -12.91 17.63
N ASN A 77 3.16 -12.20 16.55
CA ASN A 77 4.07 -11.86 15.45
C ASN A 77 4.48 -13.04 14.55
N SER A 78 3.90 -14.20 14.71
CA SER A 78 4.15 -15.33 13.79
C SER A 78 3.44 -15.12 12.45
N GLN A 79 4.00 -15.74 11.40
CA GLN A 79 3.39 -15.70 10.07
C GLN A 79 2.08 -16.49 10.03
N VAL A 80 1.09 -15.96 9.31
CA VAL A 80 -0.21 -16.58 9.08
C VAL A 80 -0.18 -17.35 7.76
N LYS A 81 -0.83 -18.53 7.73
CA LYS A 81 -0.98 -19.33 6.51
C LYS A 81 -2.22 -18.92 5.70
N GLY A 82 -2.29 -19.37 4.45
CA GLY A 82 -3.43 -19.14 3.56
C GLY A 82 -3.47 -17.71 3.00
N VAL A 83 -4.58 -17.37 2.40
CA VAL A 83 -4.76 -16.05 1.74
C VAL A 83 -4.52 -14.91 2.70
N LEU A 84 -4.98 -15.04 3.95
CA LEU A 84 -4.89 -13.98 4.94
C LEU A 84 -3.43 -13.53 5.21
N GLY A 85 -2.51 -14.46 5.37
CA GLY A 85 -1.11 -14.15 5.68
C GLY A 85 -0.18 -14.16 4.46
N GLN A 86 -0.67 -14.64 3.31
CA GLN A 86 0.12 -14.75 2.09
C GLN A 86 -0.23 -13.69 1.04
N HIS A 87 -1.06 -12.71 1.40
CA HIS A 87 -1.29 -11.55 0.55
C HIS A 87 -0.47 -10.35 1.02
N ALA A 88 -0.10 -9.53 0.05
CA ALA A 88 0.46 -8.20 0.25
C ALA A 88 -0.49 -7.15 -0.32
N ASN A 89 -0.43 -5.94 0.22
CA ASN A 89 -1.02 -4.74 -0.35
C ASN A 89 0.11 -3.82 -0.84
N PRO A 90 0.49 -3.91 -2.12
CA PRO A 90 1.59 -3.10 -2.64
C PRO A 90 1.40 -1.60 -2.41
N GLY A 91 0.16 -1.11 -2.46
CA GLY A 91 -0.15 0.30 -2.22
C GLY A 91 0.17 0.73 -0.79
N HIS A 92 -0.24 -0.03 0.22
CA HIS A 92 0.10 0.24 1.62
C HIS A 92 1.62 0.20 1.83
N THR A 93 2.31 -0.81 1.27
CA THR A 93 3.77 -0.88 1.39
C THR A 93 4.45 0.34 0.77
N ILE A 94 4.05 0.74 -0.44
CA ILE A 94 4.65 1.88 -1.14
C ILE A 94 4.39 3.19 -0.36
N GLU A 95 3.18 3.42 0.13
CA GLU A 95 2.85 4.58 0.95
C GLU A 95 3.65 4.58 2.26
N ASP A 96 3.71 3.44 2.95
CA ASP A 96 4.45 3.31 4.20
C ASP A 96 5.94 3.60 4.03
N MET A 97 6.54 3.21 2.92
CA MET A 97 7.99 3.39 2.74
C MET A 97 8.42 4.85 2.68
N TRP A 98 7.61 5.77 2.17
CA TRP A 98 7.96 7.17 2.30
C TRP A 98 7.70 7.72 3.73
N PHE A 99 6.68 7.22 4.46
CA PHE A 99 6.54 7.51 5.89
C PHE A 99 7.78 7.07 6.66
N MET A 100 8.31 5.90 6.31
CA MET A 100 9.51 5.34 6.93
C MET A 100 10.79 6.12 6.59
N MET A 101 10.91 6.69 5.38
CA MET A 101 12.03 7.58 5.03
C MET A 101 12.01 8.86 5.87
N ASP A 102 10.84 9.49 6.01
CA ASP A 102 10.67 10.65 6.87
C ASP A 102 10.94 10.31 8.35
N ALA A 103 10.50 9.12 8.78
CA ALA A 103 10.76 8.64 10.13
C ALA A 103 12.26 8.37 10.37
N ALA A 104 12.98 7.87 9.37
CA ALA A 104 14.42 7.64 9.43
C ALA A 104 15.16 8.96 9.70
N ASP A 105 14.80 10.03 9.01
CA ASP A 105 15.38 11.36 9.22
C ASP A 105 15.14 11.87 10.66
N LEU A 106 13.90 11.79 11.11
CA LEU A 106 13.52 12.26 12.43
C LEU A 106 14.17 11.46 13.57
N LEU A 107 14.33 10.15 13.36
CA LEU A 107 14.97 9.26 14.32
C LEU A 107 16.52 9.29 14.23
N GLY A 108 17.09 9.88 13.17
CA GLY A 108 18.53 9.84 12.88
C GLY A 108 19.02 8.46 12.49
N ARG A 109 18.21 7.69 11.74
CA ARG A 109 18.46 6.30 11.34
C ARG A 109 18.67 6.18 9.83
N GLU A 110 19.61 6.94 9.30
CA GLU A 110 19.96 6.93 7.86
C GLU A 110 20.31 5.54 7.32
N GLU A 111 20.81 4.64 8.17
CA GLU A 111 21.11 3.25 7.81
C GLU A 111 19.89 2.46 7.33
N MET A 112 18.67 2.94 7.61
CA MET A 112 17.43 2.29 7.18
C MET A 112 17.08 2.59 5.73
N VAL A 113 17.55 3.70 5.14
CA VAL A 113 17.11 4.21 3.83
C VAL A 113 17.30 3.16 2.73
N GLU A 114 18.44 2.49 2.72
CA GLU A 114 18.73 1.44 1.73
C GLU A 114 17.74 0.26 1.82
N ARG A 115 17.40 -0.16 3.04
CA ARG A 115 16.42 -1.23 3.26
C ARG A 115 15.00 -0.80 2.89
N ILE A 116 14.62 0.42 3.26
CA ILE A 116 13.31 1.01 2.91
C ILE A 116 13.15 1.07 1.39
N ALA A 117 14.18 1.53 0.68
CA ALA A 117 14.17 1.55 -0.78
C ALA A 117 14.06 0.14 -1.38
N HIS A 118 14.75 -0.86 -0.78
CA HIS A 118 14.61 -2.25 -1.21
C HIS A 118 13.22 -2.81 -0.99
N ILE A 119 12.58 -2.56 0.16
CA ILE A 119 11.19 -2.94 0.43
C ILE A 119 10.24 -2.29 -0.61
N THR A 120 10.46 -1.02 -0.97
CA THR A 120 9.71 -0.34 -2.04
C THR A 120 9.85 -1.07 -3.37
N GLU A 121 11.07 -1.47 -3.74
CA GLU A 121 11.33 -2.21 -4.97
C GLU A 121 10.63 -3.57 -4.97
N GLN A 122 10.66 -4.29 -3.84
CA GLN A 122 9.93 -5.56 -3.70
C GLN A 122 8.42 -5.36 -3.88
N ALA A 123 7.83 -4.34 -3.26
CA ALA A 123 6.42 -4.03 -3.42
C ALA A 123 6.04 -3.73 -4.89
N LEU A 124 6.88 -2.97 -5.60
CA LEU A 124 6.70 -2.70 -7.02
C LEU A 124 6.82 -3.97 -7.87
N ASN A 125 7.79 -4.83 -7.58
CA ASN A 125 8.01 -6.07 -8.31
C ASN A 125 6.86 -7.07 -8.17
N ILE A 126 6.33 -7.28 -6.95
CA ILE A 126 5.21 -8.19 -6.69
C ILE A 126 3.86 -7.60 -7.08
N GLY A 127 3.73 -6.26 -7.02
CA GLY A 127 2.48 -5.55 -7.28
C GLY A 127 2.26 -5.14 -8.74
N TRP A 128 3.30 -5.07 -9.56
CA TRP A 128 3.15 -4.62 -10.95
C TRP A 128 2.47 -5.66 -11.82
N ASP A 129 1.37 -5.28 -12.46
CA ASP A 129 0.67 -6.14 -13.42
C ASP A 129 1.46 -6.24 -14.74
N LYS A 130 2.08 -7.39 -14.97
CA LYS A 130 2.92 -7.63 -16.15
C LYS A 130 2.12 -7.72 -17.47
N GLU A 131 0.81 -7.93 -17.39
CA GLU A 131 -0.06 -8.07 -18.57
C GLU A 131 -0.68 -6.73 -19.01
N PHE A 132 -1.23 -5.96 -18.03
CA PHE A 132 -1.96 -4.71 -18.31
C PHE A 132 -1.24 -3.46 -17.82
N GLY A 133 -0.16 -3.62 -17.08
CA GLY A 133 0.50 -2.51 -16.38
C GLY A 133 -0.26 -2.03 -15.15
N GLY A 134 0.34 -1.08 -14.42
CA GLY A 134 -0.19 -0.53 -13.18
C GLY A 134 -0.05 -1.47 -11.99
N ILE A 135 -0.27 -0.92 -10.81
CA ILE A 135 -0.09 -1.60 -9.53
C ILE A 135 -1.41 -2.25 -9.11
N LEU A 136 -1.38 -3.54 -8.81
CA LEU A 136 -2.51 -4.32 -8.31
C LEU A 136 -2.89 -3.87 -6.90
N HIS A 137 -4.18 -3.97 -6.56
CA HIS A 137 -4.66 -3.69 -5.20
C HIS A 137 -4.08 -4.69 -4.19
N TYR A 138 -4.13 -5.99 -4.53
CA TYR A 138 -3.47 -7.03 -3.75
C TYR A 138 -2.66 -7.94 -4.64
N SER A 139 -1.59 -8.49 -4.09
CA SER A 139 -0.79 -9.53 -4.73
C SER A 139 -0.51 -10.67 -3.73
N SER A 140 -0.02 -11.79 -4.24
CA SER A 140 0.67 -12.75 -3.37
C SER A 140 2.01 -12.14 -2.92
N VAL A 141 2.49 -12.48 -1.74
CA VAL A 141 3.84 -12.13 -1.26
C VAL A 141 4.94 -12.66 -2.20
N GLU A 142 4.66 -13.64 -3.03
CA GLU A 142 5.54 -14.16 -4.09
C GLU A 142 5.27 -13.49 -5.45
N GLY A 143 4.36 -12.51 -5.52
CA GLY A 143 3.91 -11.87 -6.75
C GLY A 143 2.77 -12.60 -7.45
N GLY A 144 2.07 -11.86 -8.33
CA GLY A 144 0.87 -12.35 -9.00
C GLY A 144 -0.38 -12.35 -8.10
N PRO A 145 -1.48 -13.02 -8.54
CA PRO A 145 -2.72 -13.03 -7.79
C PRO A 145 -2.59 -13.71 -6.43
N PRO A 146 -3.21 -13.16 -5.37
CA PRO A 146 -3.30 -13.85 -4.09
C PRO A 146 -4.14 -15.14 -4.23
N GLY A 147 -3.74 -16.20 -3.53
CA GLY A 147 -4.40 -17.51 -3.55
C GLY A 147 -3.45 -18.64 -3.83
N ASP A 148 -3.93 -19.86 -3.66
CA ASP A 148 -3.10 -21.07 -3.72
C ASP A 148 -2.62 -21.34 -5.17
N MET A 149 -1.38 -20.97 -5.46
CA MET A 149 -0.74 -21.18 -6.77
C MET A 149 -0.44 -22.66 -7.07
N HIS A 150 -0.58 -23.55 -6.09
CA HIS A 150 -0.26 -24.96 -6.25
C HIS A 150 -1.39 -25.82 -6.81
N THR A 151 -2.59 -25.29 -7.01
CA THR A 151 -3.74 -26.13 -7.38
C THR A 151 -4.09 -26.18 -8.86
N GLY A 152 -3.38 -25.50 -9.76
CA GLY A 152 -3.57 -25.64 -11.23
C GLY A 152 -5.01 -25.50 -11.72
N MET A 153 -5.90 -24.85 -10.98
CA MET A 153 -7.29 -24.67 -11.40
C MET A 153 -7.48 -23.47 -12.31
N PRO A 154 -8.29 -23.61 -13.38
CA PRO A 154 -8.69 -22.50 -14.21
C PRO A 154 -9.51 -21.50 -13.38
N ARG A 155 -9.09 -20.25 -13.38
CA ARG A 155 -9.82 -19.14 -12.75
C ARG A 155 -11.22 -19.06 -13.35
N LYS A 156 -12.25 -19.30 -12.55
CA LYS A 156 -13.58 -18.78 -12.89
C LYS A 156 -13.55 -17.28 -12.66
N THR A 157 -13.64 -16.53 -13.74
CA THR A 157 -13.89 -15.09 -13.70
C THR A 157 -15.24 -14.84 -13.03
N TYR A 158 -15.30 -13.88 -12.14
CA TYR A 158 -16.43 -13.56 -11.25
C TYR A 158 -17.70 -13.08 -11.99
N THR A 159 -17.72 -13.04 -13.30
CA THR A 159 -18.84 -12.63 -14.16
C THR A 159 -20.04 -13.60 -14.16
N ASP A 160 -19.91 -14.78 -13.55
CA ASP A 160 -20.91 -15.84 -13.70
C ASP A 160 -21.75 -16.14 -12.44
N MET A 161 -21.84 -15.22 -11.46
CA MET A 161 -22.63 -15.47 -10.25
C MET A 161 -23.89 -14.60 -10.14
N PRO A 162 -25.08 -15.17 -10.28
CA PRO A 162 -26.34 -14.49 -9.95
C PRO A 162 -26.60 -14.49 -8.45
N GLY A 163 -27.07 -13.34 -7.96
CA GLY A 163 -27.37 -12.91 -6.62
C GLY A 163 -27.73 -13.91 -5.53
N LYS A 164 -27.26 -13.59 -4.33
CA LYS A 164 -27.42 -14.20 -2.99
C LYS A 164 -26.40 -15.28 -2.66
N MET A 165 -25.31 -14.83 -2.00
CA MET A 165 -24.27 -15.72 -1.53
C MET A 165 -24.67 -16.47 -0.26
N LYS A 166 -24.69 -17.80 -0.36
CA LYS A 166 -24.45 -18.68 0.78
C LYS A 166 -22.94 -18.83 0.98
N PRO A 167 -22.43 -19.13 2.21
CA PRO A 167 -21.03 -19.42 2.38
C PRO A 167 -20.64 -20.57 1.44
N GLN A 168 -19.81 -20.28 0.43
CA GLN A 168 -19.31 -21.31 -0.46
C GLN A 168 -17.91 -21.68 0.00
N THR A 169 -17.79 -22.95 0.38
CA THR A 169 -16.51 -23.64 0.36
C THR A 169 -16.01 -23.65 -1.07
N PHE A 170 -14.90 -22.95 -1.34
CA PHE A 170 -14.18 -23.13 -2.59
C PHE A 170 -13.58 -24.53 -2.56
N ALA A 171 -14.21 -25.45 -3.28
CA ALA A 171 -13.77 -26.82 -3.36
C ALA A 171 -12.47 -26.88 -4.14
N ARG A 172 -11.44 -27.06 -3.42
CA ARG A 172 -10.17 -27.75 -3.62
C ARG A 172 -8.93 -26.96 -3.21
N SER A 173 -8.79 -26.83 -2.07
CA SER A 173 -7.77 -26.98 -1.07
C SER A 173 -8.52 -26.86 0.24
N ASP A 174 -8.00 -27.35 1.29
CA ASP A 174 -8.59 -27.26 2.62
C ASP A 174 -8.55 -25.81 3.19
N THR A 175 -8.54 -24.82 2.32
CA THR A 175 -8.53 -23.40 2.67
C THR A 175 -9.96 -22.94 2.95
N VAL A 176 -10.37 -23.09 4.18
CA VAL A 176 -11.59 -22.47 4.69
C VAL A 176 -11.33 -20.97 4.77
N ILE A 177 -12.11 -20.14 4.04
CA ILE A 177 -12.12 -18.69 4.26
C ILE A 177 -12.66 -18.43 5.66
N THR A 178 -11.79 -17.96 6.53
CA THR A 178 -12.09 -17.75 7.95
C THR A 178 -12.40 -16.29 8.27
N GLU A 179 -11.85 -15.37 7.49
CA GLU A 179 -11.97 -13.94 7.72
C GLU A 179 -12.62 -13.22 6.52
N PRO A 180 -13.50 -12.24 6.75
CA PRO A 180 -14.15 -11.49 5.68
C PRO A 180 -13.17 -10.76 4.76
N VAL A 181 -12.00 -10.34 5.26
CA VAL A 181 -10.94 -9.67 4.50
C VAL A 181 -10.36 -10.58 3.41
N GLU A 182 -10.29 -11.89 3.61
CA GLU A 182 -9.82 -12.83 2.57
C GLU A 182 -10.69 -12.78 1.32
N ARG A 183 -12.01 -12.61 1.52
CA ARG A 183 -12.93 -12.42 0.39
C ARG A 183 -12.64 -11.12 -0.36
N GLN A 184 -12.43 -10.01 0.36
CA GLN A 184 -12.06 -8.73 -0.24
C GLN A 184 -10.78 -8.86 -1.08
N VAL A 185 -9.77 -9.55 -0.55
CA VAL A 185 -8.51 -9.81 -1.24
C VAL A 185 -8.74 -10.59 -2.53
N LEU A 186 -9.48 -11.70 -2.45
CA LEU A 186 -9.73 -12.58 -3.61
C LEU A 186 -10.61 -11.92 -4.69
N GLU A 187 -11.56 -11.08 -4.29
CA GLU A 187 -12.47 -10.40 -5.21
C GLU A 187 -11.88 -9.11 -5.79
N GLY A 188 -10.97 -8.46 -5.06
CA GLY A 188 -10.46 -7.14 -5.40
C GLY A 188 -9.00 -7.08 -5.81
N TRP A 189 -8.28 -8.20 -5.89
CA TRP A 189 -6.84 -8.20 -6.12
C TRP A 189 -6.41 -7.48 -7.41
N GLY A 190 -7.20 -7.60 -8.46
CA GLY A 190 -6.92 -7.02 -9.77
C GLY A 190 -7.35 -5.57 -9.93
N ASP A 191 -8.02 -4.98 -8.95
CA ASP A 191 -8.44 -3.58 -9.01
C ASP A 191 -7.21 -2.67 -9.09
N LYS A 192 -7.35 -1.55 -9.79
CA LYS A 192 -6.35 -0.49 -9.87
C LYS A 192 -6.91 0.74 -9.19
N LEU A 193 -6.23 1.23 -8.16
CA LEU A 193 -6.72 2.33 -7.33
C LEU A 193 -5.92 3.61 -7.61
N TRP A 194 -6.62 4.74 -7.65
CA TRP A 194 -6.03 6.05 -7.91
C TRP A 194 -4.94 6.41 -6.90
N TRP A 195 -5.20 6.16 -5.61
CA TRP A 195 -4.31 6.55 -4.52
C TRP A 195 -3.00 5.74 -4.55
N VAL A 196 -3.06 4.46 -4.83
CA VAL A 196 -1.87 3.60 -4.95
C VAL A 196 -0.89 4.15 -5.99
N HIS A 197 -1.42 4.66 -7.10
CA HIS A 197 -0.59 5.18 -8.17
C HIS A 197 -0.08 6.59 -7.87
N ALA A 198 -0.84 7.42 -7.14
CA ALA A 198 -0.37 8.71 -6.66
C ALA A 198 0.80 8.52 -5.67
N GLU A 199 0.64 7.65 -4.67
CA GLU A 199 1.69 7.32 -3.71
C GLU A 199 2.96 6.78 -4.40
N ALA A 200 2.78 5.91 -5.39
CA ALA A 200 3.92 5.33 -6.12
C ALA A 200 4.69 6.37 -6.94
N LEU A 201 4.03 7.40 -7.46
CA LEU A 201 4.72 8.52 -8.13
C LEU A 201 5.68 9.23 -7.17
N TYR A 202 5.22 9.56 -5.97
CA TYR A 202 6.06 10.24 -5.00
C TYR A 202 7.16 9.32 -4.47
N THR A 203 6.78 8.12 -3.99
CA THR A 203 7.73 7.21 -3.34
C THR A 203 8.86 6.78 -4.26
N THR A 204 8.59 6.50 -5.54
CA THR A 204 9.65 6.14 -6.49
C THR A 204 10.64 7.28 -6.74
N LEU A 205 10.15 8.51 -6.85
CA LEU A 205 11.00 9.68 -7.02
C LEU A 205 11.83 9.96 -5.76
N LEU A 206 11.23 9.81 -4.57
CA LEU A 206 11.91 9.94 -3.30
C LEU A 206 13.00 8.86 -3.12
N CYS A 207 12.72 7.60 -3.46
CA CYS A 207 13.72 6.53 -3.45
C CYS A 207 14.92 6.86 -4.34
N TYR A 208 14.68 7.41 -5.54
CA TYR A 208 15.77 7.87 -6.40
C TYR A 208 16.58 8.98 -5.73
N HIS A 209 15.92 10.02 -5.24
CA HIS A 209 16.57 11.14 -4.58
C HIS A 209 17.43 10.70 -3.39
N ARG A 210 16.94 9.77 -2.57
CA ARG A 210 17.62 9.30 -1.35
C ARG A 210 18.76 8.30 -1.60
N THR A 211 18.72 7.56 -2.72
CA THR A 211 19.69 6.48 -2.96
C THR A 211 20.55 6.67 -4.20
N GLY A 212 20.19 7.58 -5.11
CA GLY A 212 20.83 7.74 -6.41
C GLY A 212 20.62 6.57 -7.39
N LYS A 213 19.81 5.55 -7.04
CA LYS A 213 19.62 4.33 -7.85
C LYS A 213 18.68 4.58 -9.01
N THR A 214 19.21 4.55 -10.22
CA THR A 214 18.45 4.86 -11.47
C THR A 214 17.29 3.93 -11.74
N GLN A 215 17.26 2.72 -11.18
CA GLN A 215 16.12 1.82 -11.29
C GLN A 215 14.80 2.42 -10.75
N PHE A 216 14.88 3.34 -9.79
CA PHE A 216 13.71 4.04 -9.28
C PHE A 216 13.17 5.09 -10.25
N LEU A 217 14.01 5.69 -11.10
CA LEU A 217 13.55 6.52 -12.23
C LEU A 217 12.83 5.66 -13.28
N GLU A 218 13.34 4.47 -13.57
CA GLU A 218 12.66 3.55 -14.49
C GLU A 218 11.28 3.13 -13.94
N TRP A 219 11.18 2.88 -12.64
CA TRP A 219 9.90 2.62 -11.98
C TRP A 219 9.00 3.85 -12.01
N HIS A 220 9.54 5.03 -11.69
CA HIS A 220 8.78 6.28 -11.76
C HIS A 220 8.18 6.50 -13.14
N GLU A 221 8.95 6.33 -14.21
CA GLU A 221 8.48 6.49 -15.58
C GLU A 221 7.37 5.50 -15.95
N LYS A 222 7.50 4.24 -15.54
CA LYS A 222 6.45 3.22 -15.73
C LYS A 222 5.16 3.61 -15.01
N VAL A 223 5.27 4.00 -13.73
CA VAL A 223 4.14 4.42 -12.92
C VAL A 223 3.50 5.69 -13.49
N PHE A 224 4.31 6.68 -13.85
CA PHE A 224 3.86 7.94 -14.46
C PHE A 224 3.08 7.69 -15.75
N SER A 225 3.66 6.95 -16.67
CA SER A 225 3.03 6.64 -17.95
C SER A 225 1.70 5.90 -17.79
N TYR A 226 1.62 4.97 -16.86
CA TYR A 226 0.38 4.25 -16.57
C TYR A 226 -0.66 5.17 -15.91
N THR A 227 -0.27 5.90 -14.89
CA THR A 227 -1.14 6.76 -14.08
C THR A 227 -1.84 7.80 -14.93
N PHE A 228 -1.07 8.59 -15.68
CA PHE A 228 -1.62 9.70 -16.46
C PHE A 228 -2.38 9.27 -17.72
N ARG A 229 -2.17 8.05 -18.21
CA ARG A 229 -3.00 7.47 -19.26
C ARG A 229 -4.33 6.91 -18.72
N THR A 230 -4.34 6.41 -17.47
CA THR A 230 -5.46 5.59 -16.98
C THR A 230 -6.43 6.37 -16.10
N PHE A 231 -5.92 7.13 -15.13
CA PHE A 231 -6.78 7.72 -14.08
C PHE A 231 -7.42 9.06 -14.43
N PRO A 232 -6.74 10.03 -15.09
CA PRO A 232 -7.40 11.29 -15.42
C PRO A 232 -8.66 11.07 -16.24
N ASN A 233 -9.74 11.75 -15.85
CA ASN A 233 -10.97 11.67 -16.62
C ASN A 233 -10.77 12.38 -17.97
N GLN A 234 -11.21 11.74 -19.05
CA GLN A 234 -11.14 12.30 -20.40
C GLN A 234 -12.19 13.39 -20.63
N ASP A 235 -13.23 13.45 -19.78
CA ASP A 235 -14.22 14.51 -19.84
C ASP A 235 -13.66 15.80 -19.22
N PRO A 236 -13.46 16.87 -20.01
CA PRO A 236 -12.89 18.12 -19.52
C PRO A 236 -13.80 18.85 -18.51
N GLU A 237 -15.08 18.54 -18.47
CA GLU A 237 -16.02 19.09 -17.48
C GLU A 237 -15.83 18.46 -16.09
N VAL A 238 -15.45 17.19 -16.04
CA VAL A 238 -15.26 16.45 -14.78
C VAL A 238 -13.90 16.74 -14.15
N ARG A 239 -12.82 16.75 -14.92
CA ARG A 239 -11.41 17.04 -14.52
C ARG A 239 -10.88 16.23 -13.33
N GLU A 240 -11.61 15.23 -12.87
CA GLU A 240 -11.28 14.44 -11.70
C GLU A 240 -10.70 13.08 -12.13
N TRP A 241 -9.88 12.47 -11.29
CA TRP A 241 -9.37 11.14 -11.56
C TRP A 241 -10.46 10.08 -11.30
N LYS A 242 -10.45 9.02 -12.11
CA LYS A 242 -11.25 7.83 -11.83
C LYS A 242 -10.77 7.23 -10.52
N GLN A 243 -11.70 6.79 -9.68
CA GLN A 243 -11.34 6.25 -8.37
C GLN A 243 -10.80 4.83 -8.48
N ILE A 244 -11.51 3.97 -9.22
CA ILE A 244 -11.20 2.56 -9.32
C ILE A 244 -11.29 2.15 -10.79
N CYS A 245 -10.29 1.40 -11.23
CA CYS A 245 -10.31 0.75 -12.53
C CYS A 245 -10.24 -0.77 -12.33
N LYS A 246 -10.77 -1.50 -13.30
CA LYS A 246 -10.57 -2.94 -13.43
C LYS A 246 -9.11 -3.22 -13.76
N ARG A 247 -8.72 -4.50 -13.75
CA ARG A 247 -7.37 -4.93 -14.04
C ARG A 247 -6.86 -4.42 -15.40
N ASP A 248 -7.71 -4.34 -16.41
CA ASP A 248 -7.41 -3.84 -17.76
C ASP A 248 -7.33 -2.30 -17.85
N GLY A 249 -7.55 -1.58 -16.76
CA GLY A 249 -7.56 -0.11 -16.70
C GLY A 249 -8.90 0.53 -17.06
N SER A 250 -9.94 -0.23 -17.43
CA SER A 250 -11.26 0.31 -17.68
C SER A 250 -11.93 0.76 -16.36
N PRO A 251 -12.75 1.84 -16.38
CA PRO A 251 -13.42 2.33 -15.17
C PRO A 251 -14.30 1.26 -14.53
N GLN A 252 -14.38 1.27 -13.20
CA GLN A 252 -15.23 0.38 -12.44
C GLN A 252 -16.04 1.17 -11.41
N ASP A 253 -17.36 0.98 -11.41
CA ASP A 253 -18.25 1.48 -10.36
C ASP A 253 -18.27 0.48 -9.20
N LYS A 254 -17.39 0.71 -8.22
CA LYS A 254 -17.20 -0.15 -7.06
C LYS A 254 -16.81 0.69 -5.84
N VAL A 255 -17.30 0.30 -4.68
CA VAL A 255 -16.87 0.86 -3.41
C VAL A 255 -15.88 -0.10 -2.77
N VAL A 256 -14.63 0.34 -2.57
CA VAL A 256 -13.59 -0.46 -1.93
C VAL A 256 -13.57 -0.22 -0.42
N ALA A 257 -13.46 1.03 0.02
CA ALA A 257 -13.41 1.40 1.44
C ALA A 257 -14.47 2.44 1.80
N LEU A 258 -14.45 3.58 1.13
CA LEU A 258 -15.40 4.68 1.33
C LEU A 258 -16.21 4.90 0.06
N PRO A 259 -17.48 5.37 0.19
CA PRO A 259 -18.33 5.63 -0.97
C PRO A 259 -17.90 6.87 -1.77
N VAL A 260 -16.96 7.63 -1.27
CA VAL A 260 -16.42 8.84 -1.91
C VAL A 260 -14.91 8.75 -2.01
N LYS A 261 -14.35 9.30 -3.09
CA LYS A 261 -12.91 9.49 -3.24
C LYS A 261 -12.47 10.61 -2.30
N ASP A 262 -11.44 10.36 -1.52
CA ASP A 262 -10.82 11.41 -0.73
C ASP A 262 -10.00 12.36 -1.62
N PRO A 263 -9.90 13.64 -1.28
CA PRO A 263 -9.08 14.60 -2.02
C PRO A 263 -7.60 14.58 -1.58
N PHE A 264 -7.25 13.72 -0.63
CA PHE A 264 -6.01 13.78 0.12
C PHE A 264 -4.80 13.29 -0.69
N HIS A 265 -4.81 12.03 -1.17
CA HIS A 265 -3.64 11.40 -1.79
C HIS A 265 -3.11 12.18 -3.01
N ILE A 266 -3.97 12.48 -3.99
CA ILE A 266 -3.52 13.16 -5.22
C ILE A 266 -2.92 14.54 -4.92
N ALA A 267 -3.63 15.36 -4.12
CA ALA A 267 -3.19 16.71 -3.85
C ALA A 267 -1.89 16.73 -3.03
N ARG A 268 -1.80 15.90 -1.99
CA ARG A 268 -0.61 15.77 -1.17
C ARG A 268 0.58 15.32 -1.99
N ASP A 269 0.43 14.22 -2.72
CA ASP A 269 1.55 13.59 -3.42
C ASP A 269 2.08 14.48 -4.55
N LEU A 270 1.20 15.18 -5.27
CA LEU A 270 1.64 16.14 -6.28
C LEU A 270 2.36 17.35 -5.68
N ILE A 271 1.95 17.82 -4.50
CA ILE A 271 2.66 18.89 -3.79
C ILE A 271 4.05 18.38 -3.36
N LEU A 272 4.13 17.21 -2.74
CA LEU A 272 5.40 16.61 -2.31
C LEU A 272 6.34 16.35 -3.49
N ILE A 273 5.82 15.93 -4.65
CA ILE A 273 6.62 15.77 -5.88
C ILE A 273 7.19 17.10 -6.32
N LEU A 274 6.40 18.18 -6.34
CA LEU A 274 6.89 19.49 -6.74
C LEU A 274 7.97 20.01 -5.80
N GLU A 275 7.78 19.88 -4.48
CA GLU A 275 8.77 20.26 -3.47
C GLU A 275 10.07 19.44 -3.60
N LEU A 276 9.93 18.15 -3.87
CA LEU A 276 11.08 17.26 -4.08
C LEU A 276 11.85 17.63 -5.37
N LEU A 277 11.15 17.90 -6.46
CA LEU A 277 11.76 18.33 -7.73
C LEU A 277 12.47 19.67 -7.58
N ASP A 278 11.89 20.63 -6.86
CA ASP A 278 12.56 21.90 -6.57
C ASP A 278 13.86 21.67 -5.78
N THR A 279 13.85 20.78 -4.80
CA THR A 279 15.04 20.39 -4.04
C THR A 279 16.11 19.79 -4.95
N MET A 280 15.73 18.83 -5.83
CA MET A 280 16.66 18.18 -6.76
C MET A 280 17.26 19.14 -7.79
N VAL A 281 16.52 20.18 -8.19
CA VAL A 281 17.02 21.21 -9.13
C VAL A 281 17.98 22.18 -8.45
N MET A 282 17.72 22.52 -7.18
CA MET A 282 18.53 23.48 -6.42
C MET A 282 19.83 22.87 -5.90
N ASP A 283 19.87 21.56 -5.68
CA ASP A 283 21.05 20.81 -5.27
C ASP A 283 21.33 19.62 -6.23
N PRO A 284 21.91 19.90 -7.41
CA PRO A 284 22.18 18.87 -8.42
C PRO A 284 23.36 17.95 -8.08
N GLY A 285 23.77 17.91 -6.83
CA GLY A 285 24.97 17.19 -6.34
C GLY A 285 24.77 15.71 -6.00
N ILE A 286 23.65 15.07 -6.44
CA ILE A 286 23.43 13.63 -6.31
C ILE A 286 23.53 12.95 -7.65
#